data_6d1c6189f52540bbf08ac1307cde0e19
#
_entry.id   6d1c6189f52540bbf08ac1307cde0e19
#
_cell.length_a   1.000
_cell.length_b   1.000
_cell.length_c   1.000
_cell.angle_alpha   90.00
_cell.angle_beta   90.00
_cell.angle_gamma   90.00
#
_symmetry.space_group_name_H-M   'P 1'
#
loop_
_entity.id
_entity.type
_entity.pdbx_description
1 polymer ?
#
loop_
_entity_poly.entity_id
_entity_poly.type
_entity_poly.pdbx_seq_one_letter_code
_entity_poly.pdbx_strand_id
1 'polypeptide(L)'
;MSKTYLSNRRFKLITTFFLGILLASTAFSQEDAIDPAIIASGEKLYNANCTQCHAINEVVIGPALKGIEERRERPWLLSWIKNSQKMIQSGDEYAVALYEKYKKIAMPAYPFTDAEIISILEYIDVASKVVPQVASVADA
;
A
#
# COMPACT_ATOMS: atom_id res chain seq x y z
N MET A 1 59.18 -45.11 9.20
CA MET A 1 59.04 -43.80 8.59
C MET A 1 57.74 -43.77 7.78
N SER A 2 56.61 -43.46 8.37
CA SER A 2 55.33 -43.28 7.61
C SER A 2 54.18 -42.88 8.54
N LYS A 3 54.22 -41.70 9.16
CA LYS A 3 53.12 -41.17 9.98
C LYS A 3 52.73 -39.71 9.72
N THR A 4 53.37 -39.05 8.79
CA THR A 4 53.14 -37.58 8.57
C THR A 4 52.35 -37.24 7.33
N TYR A 5 51.94 -38.19 6.50
CA TYR A 5 51.25 -37.88 5.23
C TYR A 5 49.70 -37.84 5.34
N LEU A 6 49.11 -38.45 6.37
CA LEU A 6 47.66 -38.51 6.52
C LEU A 6 47.02 -37.27 7.22
N SER A 7 47.81 -36.49 7.90
CA SER A 7 47.33 -35.31 8.63
C SER A 7 46.99 -34.12 7.70
N ASN A 8 47.77 -33.95 6.62
CA ASN A 8 47.58 -32.79 5.73
C ASN A 8 46.36 -32.91 4.80
N ARG A 9 45.88 -34.11 4.56
CA ARG A 9 44.71 -34.33 3.66
C ARG A 9 43.38 -33.99 4.34
N ARG A 10 43.27 -34.28 5.63
CA ARG A 10 42.07 -33.95 6.43
C ARG A 10 41.98 -32.46 6.73
N PHE A 11 43.10 -31.79 6.91
CA PHE A 11 43.14 -30.36 7.15
C PHE A 11 42.76 -29.54 5.90
N LYS A 12 43.18 -29.99 4.72
CA LYS A 12 42.80 -29.33 3.44
C LYS A 12 41.33 -29.50 3.09
N LEU A 13 40.70 -30.63 3.47
CA LEU A 13 39.27 -30.87 3.24
C LEU A 13 38.38 -30.03 4.15
N ILE A 14 38.82 -29.72 5.36
CA ILE A 14 38.07 -28.91 6.32
C ILE A 14 38.11 -27.43 5.93
N THR A 15 39.27 -26.96 5.41
CA THR A 15 39.43 -25.54 4.99
C THR A 15 38.63 -25.20 3.72
N THR A 16 38.49 -26.16 2.79
CA THR A 16 37.64 -25.98 1.60
C THR A 16 36.15 -26.01 1.90
N PHE A 17 35.75 -26.74 2.94
CA PHE A 17 34.34 -26.80 3.34
C PHE A 17 33.87 -25.51 4.05
N PHE A 18 34.76 -24.87 4.83
CA PHE A 18 34.43 -23.62 5.51
C PHE A 18 34.43 -22.40 4.59
N LEU A 19 35.19 -22.42 3.49
CA LEU A 19 35.19 -21.31 2.53
C LEU A 19 33.96 -21.31 1.63
N GLY A 20 33.26 -22.44 1.49
CA GLY A 20 32.03 -22.55 0.70
C GLY A 20 30.77 -22.03 1.40
N ILE A 21 30.77 -21.86 2.72
CA ILE A 21 29.58 -21.46 3.50
C ILE A 21 29.46 -19.93 3.60
N LEU A 22 30.50 -19.16 3.26
CA LEU A 22 30.49 -17.70 3.37
C LEU A 22 29.88 -16.97 2.16
N LEU A 23 29.41 -17.70 1.16
CA LEU A 23 28.67 -17.16 0.01
C LEU A 23 27.17 -17.46 0.06
N ALA A 24 26.62 -17.71 1.25
CA ALA A 24 25.18 -17.64 1.47
C ALA A 24 24.75 -16.20 1.25
N SER A 25 24.45 -15.89 0.01
CA SER A 25 23.87 -14.66 -0.46
C SER A 25 22.71 -14.29 0.44
N THR A 26 22.81 -13.16 1.11
CA THR A 26 21.66 -12.46 1.65
C THR A 26 20.78 -12.12 0.44
N ALA A 27 19.81 -12.96 0.13
CA ALA A 27 18.67 -12.57 -0.64
C ALA A 27 17.95 -11.52 0.22
N PHE A 28 18.35 -10.27 0.07
CA PHE A 28 17.55 -9.15 0.51
C PHE A 28 16.27 -9.27 -0.30
N SER A 29 15.16 -9.69 0.33
CA SER A 29 13.83 -9.40 -0.19
C SER A 29 13.80 -7.89 -0.40
N GLN A 30 13.91 -7.45 -1.64
CA GLN A 30 13.41 -6.14 -2.01
C GLN A 30 11.91 -6.21 -1.73
N GLU A 31 11.52 -5.61 -0.64
CA GLU A 31 10.16 -5.15 -0.46
C GLU A 31 9.91 -4.27 -1.69
N ASP A 32 8.99 -4.69 -2.57
CA ASP A 32 8.72 -4.00 -3.83
C ASP A 32 8.26 -2.58 -3.50
N ALA A 33 9.22 -1.66 -3.50
CA ALA A 33 8.91 -0.25 -3.30
C ALA A 33 8.00 0.18 -4.46
N ILE A 34 6.80 0.62 -4.12
CA ILE A 34 5.82 1.09 -5.10
C ILE A 34 6.47 2.18 -5.94
N ASP A 35 6.34 2.08 -7.28
CA ASP A 35 6.91 3.05 -8.21
C ASP A 35 6.44 4.47 -7.84
N PRO A 36 7.35 5.42 -7.57
CA PRO A 36 6.98 6.81 -7.28
C PRO A 36 6.10 7.46 -8.35
N ALA A 37 6.18 7.02 -9.61
CA ALA A 37 5.33 7.51 -10.68
C ALA A 37 3.86 7.09 -10.49
N ILE A 38 3.61 5.91 -9.93
CA ILE A 38 2.26 5.44 -9.57
C ILE A 38 1.68 6.34 -8.47
N ILE A 39 2.47 6.62 -7.43
CA ILE A 39 2.05 7.49 -6.32
C ILE A 39 1.75 8.90 -6.82
N ALA A 40 2.61 9.49 -7.64
CA ALA A 40 2.40 10.83 -8.21
C ALA A 40 1.15 10.90 -9.11
N SER A 41 0.87 9.85 -9.88
CA SER A 41 -0.36 9.73 -10.66
C SER A 41 -1.60 9.67 -9.76
N GLY A 42 -1.54 8.85 -8.72
CA GLY A 42 -2.61 8.72 -7.72
C GLY A 42 -2.89 10.02 -6.99
N GLU A 43 -1.84 10.73 -6.58
CA GLU A 43 -1.96 12.06 -5.95
C GLU A 43 -2.70 13.05 -6.83
N LYS A 44 -2.32 13.13 -8.11
CA LYS A 44 -2.96 14.03 -9.06
C LYS A 44 -4.44 13.72 -9.23
N LEU A 45 -4.79 12.44 -9.39
CA LEU A 45 -6.18 12.01 -9.54
C LEU A 45 -6.99 12.24 -8.26
N TYR A 46 -6.42 11.94 -7.10
CA TYR A 46 -7.03 12.18 -5.79
C TYR A 46 -7.32 13.66 -5.57
N ASN A 47 -6.34 14.52 -5.79
CA ASN A 47 -6.48 15.96 -5.60
C ASN A 47 -7.53 16.58 -6.53
N ALA A 48 -7.62 16.08 -7.77
CA ALA A 48 -8.57 16.60 -8.75
C ALA A 48 -10.02 16.15 -8.50
N ASN A 49 -10.24 14.99 -7.85
CA ASN A 49 -11.56 14.36 -7.86
C ASN A 49 -12.11 14.00 -6.47
N CYS A 50 -11.25 13.79 -5.47
CA CYS A 50 -11.68 13.20 -4.20
C CYS A 50 -11.74 14.23 -3.05
N THR A 51 -10.89 15.25 -3.07
CA THR A 51 -10.69 16.20 -1.96
C THR A 51 -11.91 17.05 -1.65
N GLN A 52 -12.86 17.19 -2.57
CA GLN A 52 -14.09 17.93 -2.32
C GLN A 52 -14.98 17.25 -1.26
N CYS A 53 -14.90 15.94 -1.12
CA CYS A 53 -15.75 15.16 -0.23
C CYS A 53 -14.97 14.32 0.78
N HIS A 54 -13.68 14.05 0.54
CA HIS A 54 -12.86 13.19 1.37
C HIS A 54 -11.58 13.86 1.80
N ALA A 55 -11.19 13.60 3.05
CA ALA A 55 -9.83 13.78 3.52
C ALA A 55 -9.22 12.41 3.86
N ILE A 56 -7.90 12.33 3.96
CA ILE A 56 -7.21 11.08 4.28
C ILE A 56 -7.44 10.70 5.73
N ASN A 57 -7.22 11.60 6.68
CA ASN A 57 -7.19 11.30 8.10
C ASN A 57 -8.47 11.71 8.85
N GLU A 58 -9.39 12.41 8.22
CA GLU A 58 -10.59 12.93 8.88
C GLU A 58 -11.85 12.78 8.04
N VAL A 59 -13.00 12.76 8.73
CA VAL A 59 -14.31 12.74 8.11
C VAL A 59 -14.68 14.17 7.71
N VAL A 60 -15.04 14.35 6.42
CA VAL A 60 -15.55 15.64 5.91
C VAL A 60 -17.01 15.46 5.49
N ILE A 61 -17.30 15.33 4.20
CA ILE A 61 -18.61 14.95 3.68
C ILE A 61 -18.73 13.42 3.67
N GLY A 62 -17.71 12.77 3.11
CA GLY A 62 -17.55 11.32 3.10
C GLY A 62 -16.63 10.83 4.23
N PRO A 63 -16.40 9.52 4.32
CA PRO A 63 -15.50 8.93 5.31
C PRO A 63 -14.06 9.35 5.10
N ALA A 64 -13.27 9.33 6.19
CA ALA A 64 -11.81 9.34 6.13
C ALA A 64 -11.32 8.15 5.32
N LEU A 65 -10.29 8.35 4.48
CA LEU A 65 -9.82 7.31 3.59
C LEU A 65 -8.65 6.48 4.15
N LYS A 66 -8.01 6.94 5.23
CA LYS A 66 -6.99 6.15 5.93
C LYS A 66 -7.50 4.75 6.27
N GLY A 67 -6.70 3.72 5.96
CA GLY A 67 -7.04 2.32 6.20
C GLY A 67 -8.23 1.82 5.36
N ILE A 68 -8.49 2.38 4.20
CA ILE A 68 -9.63 1.99 3.37
C ILE A 68 -9.50 0.56 2.87
N GLU A 69 -8.31 0.08 2.56
CA GLU A 69 -8.04 -1.29 2.11
C GLU A 69 -8.09 -2.30 3.26
N GLU A 70 -7.98 -1.87 4.51
CA GLU A 70 -8.25 -2.70 5.68
C GLU A 70 -9.76 -2.91 5.90
N ARG A 71 -10.57 -1.94 5.47
CA ARG A 71 -12.04 -1.99 5.61
C ARG A 71 -12.73 -2.74 4.47
N ARG A 72 -12.15 -2.69 3.27
CA ARG A 72 -12.71 -3.33 2.06
C ARG A 72 -11.61 -3.80 1.14
N GLU A 73 -11.82 -4.99 0.57
CA GLU A 73 -10.93 -5.56 -0.42
C GLU A 73 -10.88 -4.70 -1.69
N ARG A 74 -9.73 -4.69 -2.33
CA ARG A 74 -9.46 -3.91 -3.55
C ARG A 74 -10.49 -4.12 -4.67
N PRO A 75 -10.95 -5.34 -5.01
CA PRO A 75 -12.00 -5.52 -6.03
C PRO A 75 -13.31 -4.80 -5.71
N TRP A 76 -13.71 -4.76 -4.42
CA TRP A 76 -14.88 -4.01 -4.00
C TRP A 76 -14.66 -2.50 -4.17
N LEU A 77 -13.49 -1.99 -3.78
CA LEU A 77 -13.12 -0.58 -3.93
C LEU A 77 -13.09 -0.14 -5.38
N LEU A 78 -12.55 -0.97 -6.29
CA LEU A 78 -12.56 -0.71 -7.73
C LEU A 78 -13.99 -0.52 -8.24
N SER A 79 -14.91 -1.42 -7.85
CA SER A 79 -16.30 -1.35 -8.24
C SER A 79 -17.01 -0.13 -7.66
N TRP A 80 -16.79 0.15 -6.38
CA TRP A 80 -17.36 1.28 -5.66
C TRP A 80 -16.94 2.63 -6.26
N ILE A 81 -15.66 2.85 -6.51
CA ILE A 81 -15.14 4.10 -7.06
C ILE A 81 -15.64 4.31 -8.49
N LYS A 82 -15.70 3.26 -9.29
CA LYS A 82 -16.27 3.35 -10.65
C LYS A 82 -17.74 3.76 -10.65
N ASN A 83 -18.56 3.16 -9.78
CA ASN A 83 -19.97 3.47 -9.72
C ASN A 83 -20.63 3.03 -8.41
N SER A 84 -20.56 3.88 -7.41
CA SER A 84 -21.17 3.65 -6.10
C SER A 84 -22.70 3.44 -6.18
N GLN A 85 -23.37 4.17 -7.05
CA GLN A 85 -24.82 4.07 -7.23
C GLN A 85 -25.26 2.71 -7.71
N LYS A 86 -24.51 2.12 -8.65
CA LYS A 86 -24.79 0.76 -9.14
C LYS A 86 -24.67 -0.26 -8.01
N MET A 87 -23.71 -0.13 -7.12
CA MET A 87 -23.54 -1.03 -5.99
C MET A 87 -24.64 -0.86 -4.94
N ILE A 88 -25.06 0.37 -4.66
CA ILE A 88 -26.21 0.65 -3.77
C ILE A 88 -27.48 0.03 -4.36
N GLN A 89 -27.74 0.23 -5.64
CA GLN A 89 -28.92 -0.30 -6.32
C GLN A 89 -28.94 -1.83 -6.41
N SER A 90 -27.78 -2.47 -6.44
CA SER A 90 -27.69 -3.94 -6.42
C SER A 90 -27.98 -4.54 -5.04
N GLY A 91 -28.13 -3.72 -4.01
CA GLY A 91 -28.39 -4.19 -2.65
C GLY A 91 -27.13 -4.69 -1.92
N ASP A 92 -25.91 -4.31 -2.36
CA ASP A 92 -24.71 -4.59 -1.57
C ASP A 92 -24.87 -4.00 -0.17
N GLU A 93 -24.89 -4.85 0.84
CA GLU A 93 -25.23 -4.46 2.22
C GLU A 93 -24.34 -3.36 2.77
N TYR A 94 -23.04 -3.44 2.47
CA TYR A 94 -22.10 -2.42 2.93
C TYR A 94 -22.25 -1.10 2.18
N ALA A 95 -22.48 -1.15 0.88
CA ALA A 95 -22.70 0.03 0.06
C ALA A 95 -23.97 0.78 0.52
N VAL A 96 -25.05 0.04 0.78
CA VAL A 96 -26.32 0.61 1.31
C VAL A 96 -26.09 1.22 2.69
N ALA A 97 -25.45 0.48 3.62
CA ALA A 97 -25.18 0.98 4.97
C ALA A 97 -24.28 2.22 4.96
N LEU A 98 -23.29 2.26 4.07
CA LEU A 98 -22.42 3.43 3.92
C LEU A 98 -23.20 4.65 3.41
N TYR A 99 -24.03 4.46 2.40
CA TYR A 99 -24.90 5.50 1.85
C TYR A 99 -25.83 6.09 2.89
N GLU A 100 -26.53 5.25 3.67
CA GLU A 100 -27.40 5.68 4.77
C GLU A 100 -26.61 6.46 5.84
N LYS A 101 -25.44 5.95 6.24
CA LYS A 101 -24.59 6.57 7.25
C LYS A 101 -24.16 7.98 6.87
N TYR A 102 -23.89 8.22 5.59
CA TYR A 102 -23.46 9.53 5.08
C TYR A 102 -24.62 10.31 4.45
N LYS A 103 -25.80 10.26 5.07
CA LYS A 103 -26.98 11.08 4.77
C LYS A 103 -27.48 10.95 3.33
N LYS A 104 -27.31 9.78 2.73
CA LYS A 104 -27.70 9.50 1.35
C LYS A 104 -27.00 10.40 0.31
N ILE A 105 -25.85 10.94 0.65
CA ILE A 105 -25.01 11.66 -0.30
C ILE A 105 -24.30 10.63 -1.18
N ALA A 106 -24.63 10.66 -2.46
CA ALA A 106 -24.05 9.76 -3.44
C ALA A 106 -22.65 10.20 -3.82
N MET A 107 -21.70 9.27 -3.77
CA MET A 107 -20.40 9.47 -4.40
C MET A 107 -20.59 9.46 -5.94
N PRO A 108 -20.02 10.42 -6.68
CA PRO A 108 -20.08 10.41 -8.14
C PRO A 108 -19.48 9.14 -8.74
N ALA A 109 -19.91 8.80 -9.95
CA ALA A 109 -19.29 7.74 -10.74
C ALA A 109 -18.07 8.32 -11.48
N TYR A 110 -16.98 7.56 -11.50
CA TYR A 110 -15.75 7.98 -12.19
C TYR A 110 -15.38 6.97 -13.28
N PRO A 111 -15.15 7.42 -14.52
CA PRO A 111 -14.76 6.55 -15.63
C PRO A 111 -13.28 6.16 -15.57
N PHE A 112 -12.77 5.91 -14.37
CA PHE A 112 -11.38 5.51 -14.18
C PHE A 112 -11.16 4.04 -14.57
N THR A 113 -9.98 3.77 -15.12
CA THR A 113 -9.46 2.42 -15.26
C THR A 113 -9.08 1.83 -13.90
N ASP A 114 -8.93 0.50 -13.84
CA ASP A 114 -8.45 -0.16 -12.61
C ASP A 114 -7.07 0.36 -12.19
N ALA A 115 -6.17 0.59 -13.13
CA ALA A 115 -4.83 1.11 -12.86
C ALA A 115 -4.85 2.52 -12.24
N GLU A 116 -5.73 3.40 -12.71
CA GLU A 116 -5.90 4.73 -12.13
C GLU A 116 -6.46 4.67 -10.70
N ILE A 117 -7.44 3.80 -10.45
CA ILE A 117 -7.97 3.62 -9.10
C ILE A 117 -6.92 3.01 -8.17
N ILE A 118 -6.15 2.03 -8.65
CA ILE A 118 -5.05 1.45 -7.88
C ILE A 118 -4.04 2.54 -7.53
N SER A 119 -3.66 3.41 -8.46
CA SER A 119 -2.74 4.52 -8.16
C SER A 119 -3.28 5.47 -7.08
N ILE A 120 -4.59 5.74 -7.09
CA ILE A 120 -5.26 6.53 -6.03
C ILE A 120 -5.16 5.82 -4.68
N LEU A 121 -5.42 4.51 -4.63
CA LEU A 121 -5.36 3.72 -3.38
C LEU A 121 -3.94 3.69 -2.81
N GLU A 122 -2.93 3.47 -3.66
CA GLU A 122 -1.52 3.51 -3.28
C GLU A 122 -1.11 4.89 -2.73
N TYR A 123 -1.56 5.97 -3.37
CA TYR A 123 -1.33 7.31 -2.84
C TYR A 123 -1.98 7.51 -1.46
N ILE A 124 -3.23 7.10 -1.28
CA ILE A 124 -3.95 7.19 0.00
C ILE A 124 -3.19 6.44 1.11
N ASP A 125 -2.68 5.25 0.82
CA ASP A 125 -1.92 4.46 1.77
C ASP A 125 -0.64 5.19 2.20
N VAL A 126 0.16 5.67 1.26
CA VAL A 126 1.38 6.44 1.53
C VAL A 126 1.06 7.73 2.30
N ALA A 127 0.09 8.52 1.85
CA ALA A 127 -0.28 9.78 2.47
C ALA A 127 -0.85 9.60 3.89
N SER A 128 -1.49 8.44 4.16
CA SER A 128 -2.04 8.11 5.47
C SER A 128 -0.95 7.85 6.54
N LYS A 129 0.25 7.48 6.10
CA LYS A 129 1.43 7.20 6.95
C LYS A 129 2.25 8.45 7.24
N VAL A 130 2.10 9.51 6.43
CA VAL A 130 2.74 10.80 6.68
C VAL A 130 1.99 11.49 7.81
N VAL A 131 2.55 11.44 9.03
CA VAL A 131 2.07 12.26 10.13
C VAL A 131 2.33 13.72 9.74
N PRO A 132 1.32 14.61 9.74
CA PRO A 132 1.59 16.03 9.58
C PRO A 132 2.56 16.42 10.71
N GLN A 133 3.79 16.78 10.38
CA GLN A 133 4.62 17.51 11.32
C GLN A 133 3.91 18.85 11.51
N VAL A 134 3.16 18.96 12.59
CA VAL A 134 2.77 20.27 13.11
C VAL A 134 4.10 21.00 13.31
N ALA A 135 4.38 21.95 12.39
CA ALA A 135 5.47 22.87 12.61
C ALA A 135 5.20 23.49 13.98
N SER A 136 6.02 23.11 14.95
CA SER A 136 6.04 23.81 16.23
C SER A 136 6.49 25.23 15.92
N VAL A 137 5.53 26.12 15.76
CA VAL A 137 5.77 27.54 15.91
C VAL A 137 6.01 27.75 17.40
N ALA A 138 7.22 27.37 17.84
CA ALA A 138 7.77 27.80 19.09
C ALA A 138 8.62 29.04 18.76
N ASP A 139 8.21 30.11 19.39
CA ASP A 139 8.97 31.30 19.69
C ASP A 139 9.21 32.32 18.56
N ALA A 140 8.36 33.31 18.53
CA ALA A 140 8.79 34.69 18.38
C ALA A 140 8.31 35.49 19.61
#